data_e4c03f674d95486f827037aede48454c
#
_entry.id   e4c03f674d95486f827037aede48454c
#
_cell.length_a   1.000
_cell.length_b   1.000
_cell.length_c   1.000
_cell.angle_alpha   90.00
_cell.angle_beta   90.00
_cell.angle_gamma   90.00
#
_symmetry.space_group_name_H-M   'P 1'
#
loop_
_entity.id
_entity.type
_entity.pdbx_description
1 polymer ?
#
loop_
_entity_poly.entity_id
_entity_poly.type
_entity_poly.pdbx_seq_one_letter_code
_entity_poly.pdbx_strand_id
1 'polypeptide(L)'
;MSNLARLIDHTNLKQDTKKSDIITLSEEAVNLGFASICVNPVHIEIACSVLKDETPKVGTVIGFPLGADSAEMKYAEARYLIHQGAEELDMVINIGALKNGETTILSEEIARVVDAADGHCVKAVSYTHLTLPTTSPV
;
A
#
# COMPACT_ATOMS: atom_id res chain seq x y z
N MET A 1 18.81 -8.65 -16.45
CA MET A 1 17.48 -8.24 -15.99
C MET A 1 17.26 -6.76 -16.26
N SER A 2 16.10 -6.42 -16.77
CA SER A 2 15.76 -5.03 -17.04
C SER A 2 15.70 -4.22 -15.75
N ASN A 3 16.24 -2.99 -15.75
CA ASN A 3 16.08 -2.07 -14.63
C ASN A 3 14.63 -1.75 -14.30
N LEU A 4 13.74 -1.94 -15.28
CA LEU A 4 12.31 -1.71 -15.13
C LEU A 4 11.66 -2.63 -14.08
N ALA A 5 12.09 -3.89 -14.00
CA ALA A 5 11.55 -4.83 -13.02
C ALA A 5 11.68 -4.32 -11.58
N ARG A 6 12.78 -3.64 -11.28
CA ARG A 6 13.04 -3.06 -9.95
C ARG A 6 12.13 -1.88 -9.58
N LEU A 7 11.28 -1.44 -10.51
CA LEU A 7 10.30 -0.37 -10.29
C LEU A 7 8.88 -0.90 -10.19
N ILE A 8 8.70 -2.21 -10.23
CA ILE A 8 7.37 -2.85 -10.24
C ILE A 8 7.03 -3.35 -8.85
N ASP A 9 5.86 -2.95 -8.37
CA ASP A 9 5.20 -3.52 -7.20
C ASP A 9 4.16 -4.53 -7.69
N HIS A 10 4.49 -5.82 -7.58
CA HIS A 10 3.64 -6.91 -8.06
C HIS A 10 2.44 -7.07 -7.12
N THR A 11 1.25 -6.78 -7.62
CA THR A 11 0.09 -6.48 -6.79
C THR A 11 -1.05 -7.48 -6.98
N ASN A 12 -1.63 -7.96 -5.88
CA ASN A 12 -2.90 -8.68 -5.87
C ASN A 12 -3.73 -8.24 -4.66
N LEU A 13 -4.75 -7.44 -4.92
CA LEU A 13 -5.65 -6.86 -3.91
C LEU A 13 -7.09 -7.37 -4.05
N LYS A 14 -7.28 -8.48 -4.74
CA LYS A 14 -8.61 -9.10 -4.86
C LYS A 14 -9.07 -9.64 -3.51
N GLN A 15 -10.36 -9.45 -3.24
CA GLN A 15 -10.93 -9.87 -1.94
C GLN A 15 -10.96 -11.38 -1.75
N ASP A 16 -10.93 -12.15 -2.82
CA ASP A 16 -11.01 -13.62 -2.81
C ASP A 16 -9.65 -14.31 -2.97
N THR A 17 -8.57 -13.56 -2.83
CA THR A 17 -7.20 -14.07 -2.95
C THR A 17 -6.92 -15.15 -1.89
N LYS A 18 -6.37 -16.26 -2.33
CA LYS A 18 -6.00 -17.40 -1.49
C LYS A 18 -4.53 -17.36 -1.10
N LYS A 19 -4.16 -18.13 -0.08
CA LYS A 19 -2.75 -18.27 0.32
C LYS A 19 -1.86 -18.75 -0.84
N SER A 20 -2.37 -19.69 -1.65
CA SER A 20 -1.64 -20.18 -2.83
C SER A 20 -1.36 -19.09 -3.85
N ASP A 21 -2.28 -18.13 -4.02
CA ASP A 21 -2.08 -17.00 -4.93
C ASP A 21 -0.96 -16.06 -4.42
N ILE A 22 -0.86 -15.88 -3.09
CA ILE A 22 0.19 -15.06 -2.48
C ILE A 22 1.56 -15.72 -2.62
N ILE A 23 1.62 -17.04 -2.46
CA ILE A 23 2.86 -17.80 -2.68
C ILE A 23 3.32 -17.63 -4.13
N THR A 24 2.44 -17.83 -5.10
CA THR A 24 2.73 -17.65 -6.52
C THR A 24 3.19 -16.23 -6.83
N LEU A 25 2.46 -15.23 -6.32
CA LEU A 25 2.82 -13.81 -6.48
C LEU A 25 4.24 -13.51 -5.97
N SER A 26 4.55 -14.04 -4.79
CA SER A 26 5.86 -13.86 -4.15
C SER A 26 6.98 -14.52 -4.94
N GLU A 27 6.78 -15.76 -5.39
CA GLU A 27 7.74 -16.49 -6.22
C GLU A 27 8.00 -15.79 -7.56
N GLU A 28 6.95 -15.28 -8.20
CA GLU A 28 7.07 -14.49 -9.43
C GLU A 28 7.90 -13.23 -9.19
N ALA A 29 7.66 -12.53 -8.08
CA ALA A 29 8.42 -11.32 -7.75
C ALA A 29 9.92 -11.61 -7.56
N VAL A 30 10.25 -12.72 -6.91
CA VAL A 30 11.65 -13.17 -6.77
C VAL A 30 12.26 -13.50 -8.13
N ASN A 31 11.59 -14.32 -8.92
CA ASN A 31 12.09 -14.82 -10.20
C ASN A 31 12.26 -13.71 -11.24
N LEU A 32 11.38 -12.71 -11.23
CA LEU A 32 11.41 -11.61 -12.18
C LEU A 32 12.15 -10.38 -11.67
N GLY A 33 12.58 -10.39 -10.42
CA GLY A 33 13.34 -9.29 -9.83
C GLY A 33 12.53 -8.03 -9.58
N PHE A 34 11.27 -8.16 -9.19
CA PHE A 34 10.41 -7.01 -8.86
C PHE A 34 10.83 -6.35 -7.54
N ALA A 35 10.47 -5.08 -7.39
CA ALA A 35 10.83 -4.28 -6.21
C ALA A 35 10.11 -4.77 -4.95
N SER A 36 8.83 -5.08 -5.10
CA SER A 36 7.97 -5.49 -3.99
C SER A 36 6.79 -6.32 -4.47
N ILE A 37 6.08 -6.88 -3.53
CA ILE A 37 4.69 -7.30 -3.72
C ILE A 37 3.79 -6.35 -2.93
N CYS A 38 2.53 -6.23 -3.35
CA CYS A 38 1.51 -5.51 -2.59
C CYS A 38 0.29 -6.40 -2.44
N VAL A 39 -0.08 -6.66 -1.19
CA VAL A 39 -1.16 -7.59 -0.83
C VAL A 39 -2.05 -6.97 0.23
N ASN A 40 -3.27 -7.50 0.38
CA ASN A 40 -4.15 -7.08 1.47
C ASN A 40 -3.55 -7.46 2.84
N PRO A 41 -3.87 -6.69 3.88
CA PRO A 41 -3.31 -6.87 5.23
C PRO A 41 -3.35 -8.28 5.77
N VAL A 42 -4.41 -9.02 5.50
CA VAL A 42 -4.59 -10.39 5.99
C VAL A 42 -3.51 -11.36 5.49
N HIS A 43 -2.79 -11.00 4.42
CA HIS A 43 -1.78 -11.86 3.80
C HIS A 43 -0.33 -11.52 4.18
N ILE A 44 -0.11 -10.56 5.07
CA ILE A 44 1.25 -10.13 5.44
C ILE A 44 2.08 -11.27 6.00
N GLU A 45 1.50 -12.07 6.89
CA GLU A 45 2.21 -13.18 7.53
C GLU A 45 2.76 -14.18 6.50
N ILE A 46 1.91 -14.63 5.57
CA ILE A 46 2.34 -15.59 4.55
C ILE A 46 3.34 -14.95 3.58
N ALA A 47 3.12 -13.71 3.18
CA ALA A 47 4.04 -12.99 2.31
C ALA A 47 5.44 -12.85 2.94
N CYS A 48 5.50 -12.45 4.21
CA CYS A 48 6.76 -12.34 4.94
C CYS A 48 7.48 -13.69 5.06
N SER A 49 6.73 -14.78 5.23
CA SER A 49 7.35 -16.11 5.34
C SER A 49 7.98 -16.56 4.02
N VAL A 50 7.34 -16.27 2.88
CA VAL A 50 7.85 -16.64 1.56
C VAL A 50 9.01 -15.75 1.13
N LEU A 51 8.95 -14.46 1.44
CA LEU A 51 9.97 -13.49 1.03
C LEU A 51 11.09 -13.30 2.07
N LYS A 52 11.14 -14.14 3.09
CA LYS A 52 12.22 -14.09 4.06
C LYS A 52 13.57 -14.27 3.36
N ASP A 53 14.47 -13.33 3.61
CA ASP A 53 15.82 -13.31 3.01
C ASP A 53 15.83 -13.12 1.48
N GLU A 54 14.70 -12.72 0.90
CA GLU A 54 14.58 -12.40 -0.52
C GLU A 54 14.61 -10.89 -0.76
N THR A 55 14.87 -10.50 -2.02
CA THR A 55 15.01 -9.09 -2.38
C THR A 55 13.68 -8.32 -2.40
N PRO A 56 12.58 -8.86 -2.97
CA PRO A 56 11.32 -8.11 -2.99
C PRO A 56 10.82 -7.79 -1.60
N LYS A 57 10.34 -6.57 -1.42
CA LYS A 57 9.76 -6.11 -0.15
C LYS A 57 8.30 -6.51 -0.03
N VAL A 58 7.85 -6.66 1.19
CA VAL A 58 6.44 -6.93 1.48
C VAL A 58 5.71 -5.62 1.69
N GLY A 59 4.87 -5.26 0.74
CA GLY A 59 3.99 -4.10 0.80
C GLY A 59 2.55 -4.47 1.09
N THR A 60 1.82 -3.54 1.65
CA THR A 60 0.39 -3.67 1.90
C THR A 60 -0.30 -2.31 1.79
N VAL A 61 -1.60 -2.29 2.02
CA VAL A 61 -2.45 -1.12 1.86
C VAL A 61 -2.99 -0.63 3.21
N ILE A 62 -3.21 0.68 3.29
CA ILE A 62 -3.78 1.36 4.46
C ILE A 62 -5.02 2.13 4.02
N GLY A 63 -6.12 1.97 4.76
CA GLY A 63 -7.39 2.62 4.45
C GLY A 63 -8.00 2.16 3.12
N PHE A 64 -7.63 1.01 2.65
CA PHE A 64 -8.00 0.50 1.33
C PHE A 64 -9.35 -0.25 1.39
N PRO A 65 -10.19 -0.09 0.35
CA PRO A 65 -9.94 0.66 -0.88
C PRO A 65 -10.43 2.12 -0.86
N LEU A 66 -11.20 2.54 0.13
CA LEU A 66 -11.96 3.80 0.07
C LEU A 66 -11.19 5.03 0.56
N GLY A 67 -10.20 4.86 1.41
CA GLY A 67 -9.52 5.97 2.07
C GLY A 67 -10.39 6.73 3.07
N ALA A 68 -11.55 6.19 3.40
CA ALA A 68 -12.60 6.90 4.16
C ALA A 68 -12.55 6.63 5.67
N ASP A 69 -11.50 5.99 6.15
CA ASP A 69 -11.25 5.85 7.58
C ASP A 69 -10.67 7.14 8.16
N SER A 70 -10.83 7.32 9.48
CA SER A 70 -10.18 8.43 10.17
C SER A 70 -8.65 8.32 10.13
N ALA A 71 -7.97 9.43 10.29
CA ALA A 71 -6.51 9.45 10.36
C ALA A 71 -5.98 8.58 11.52
N GLU A 72 -6.71 8.51 12.63
CA GLU A 72 -6.36 7.65 13.77
C GLU A 72 -6.43 6.17 13.43
N MET A 73 -7.45 5.75 12.68
CA MET A 73 -7.58 4.37 12.25
C MET A 73 -6.50 3.99 11.25
N LYS A 74 -6.18 4.88 10.33
CA LYS A 74 -5.06 4.66 9.38
C LYS A 74 -3.72 4.57 10.11
N TYR A 75 -3.50 5.40 11.12
CA TYR A 75 -2.32 5.31 11.99
C TYR A 75 -2.25 3.94 12.68
N ALA A 76 -3.33 3.52 13.31
CA ALA A 76 -3.38 2.25 14.03
C ALA A 76 -3.13 1.06 13.10
N GLU A 77 -3.74 1.07 11.90
CA GLU A 77 -3.52 0.05 10.89
C GLU A 77 -2.07 0.00 10.44
N ALA A 78 -1.48 1.15 10.15
CA ALA A 78 -0.08 1.25 9.74
C ALA A 78 0.86 0.70 10.83
N ARG A 79 0.68 1.10 12.09
CA ARG A 79 1.46 0.59 13.22
C ARG A 79 1.37 -0.92 13.34
N TYR A 80 0.15 -1.44 13.27
CA TYR A 80 -0.09 -2.88 13.34
C TYR A 80 0.63 -3.64 12.21
N LEU A 81 0.51 -3.16 10.98
CA LEU A 81 1.06 -3.86 9.83
C LEU A 81 2.58 -3.79 9.76
N ILE A 82 3.18 -2.68 10.14
CA ILE A 82 4.64 -2.61 10.31
C ILE A 82 5.11 -3.62 11.35
N HIS A 83 4.40 -3.72 12.47
CA HIS A 83 4.73 -4.71 13.50
C HIS A 83 4.58 -6.15 13.00
N GLN A 84 3.67 -6.41 12.07
CA GLN A 84 3.49 -7.71 11.44
C GLN A 84 4.54 -8.03 10.36
N GLY A 85 5.37 -7.07 9.99
CA GLY A 85 6.46 -7.28 9.05
C GLY A 85 6.33 -6.58 7.70
N ALA A 86 5.30 -5.75 7.50
CA ALA A 86 5.20 -4.94 6.29
C ALA A 86 6.38 -3.97 6.20
N GLU A 87 6.93 -3.82 5.00
CA GLU A 87 8.08 -2.96 4.74
C GLU A 87 7.71 -1.72 3.92
N GLU A 88 6.59 -1.75 3.22
CA GLU A 88 6.05 -0.64 2.45
C GLU A 88 4.54 -0.53 2.67
N LEU A 89 4.05 0.70 2.79
CA LEU A 89 2.64 0.99 3.02
C LEU A 89 2.08 1.89 1.92
N ASP A 90 1.07 1.41 1.20
CA ASP A 90 0.32 2.17 0.21
C ASP A 90 -0.97 2.66 0.86
N MET A 91 -1.00 3.90 1.30
CA MET A 91 -2.18 4.47 1.95
C MET A 91 -3.12 5.13 0.94
N VAL A 92 -4.39 4.82 1.03
CA VAL A 92 -5.42 5.56 0.29
C VAL A 92 -5.76 6.83 1.07
N ILE A 93 -5.61 7.97 0.41
CA ILE A 93 -5.89 9.27 1.02
C ILE A 93 -7.38 9.50 1.20
N ASN A 94 -7.73 10.47 2.04
CA ASN A 94 -9.11 10.92 2.17
C ASN A 94 -9.52 11.67 0.90
N ILE A 95 -10.17 10.96 -0.01
CA ILE A 95 -10.53 11.48 -1.33
C ILE A 95 -11.54 12.62 -1.23
N GLY A 96 -12.48 12.54 -0.29
CA GLY A 96 -13.43 13.64 -0.03
C GLY A 96 -12.71 14.93 0.35
N ALA A 97 -11.72 14.86 1.22
CA ALA A 97 -10.91 16.00 1.61
C ALA A 97 -10.10 16.54 0.42
N LEU A 98 -9.56 15.66 -0.43
CA LEU A 98 -8.86 16.08 -1.64
C LEU A 98 -9.79 16.88 -2.57
N LYS A 99 -10.98 16.38 -2.83
CA LYS A 99 -11.97 17.04 -3.69
C LYS A 99 -12.44 18.37 -3.10
N ASN A 100 -12.46 18.48 -1.79
CA ASN A 100 -12.87 19.70 -1.09
C ASN A 100 -11.71 20.70 -0.88
N GLY A 101 -10.52 20.39 -1.33
CA GLY A 101 -9.35 21.25 -1.18
C GLY A 101 -8.81 21.36 0.24
N GLU A 102 -9.14 20.42 1.10
CA GLU A 102 -8.72 20.41 2.52
C GLU A 102 -7.30 19.88 2.68
N THR A 103 -6.33 20.64 2.21
CA THR A 103 -4.92 20.24 2.17
C THR A 103 -4.31 19.99 3.54
N THR A 104 -4.75 20.70 4.56
CA THR A 104 -4.29 20.49 5.94
C THR A 104 -4.69 19.12 6.47
N ILE A 105 -5.92 18.69 6.22
CA ILE A 105 -6.41 17.35 6.60
C ILE A 105 -5.58 16.27 5.93
N LEU A 106 -5.31 16.42 4.63
CA LEU A 106 -4.50 15.46 3.88
C LEU A 106 -3.05 15.41 4.42
N SER A 107 -2.46 16.56 4.67
CA SER A 107 -1.11 16.66 5.20
C SER A 107 -0.97 15.98 6.57
N GLU A 108 -1.92 16.22 7.45
CA GLU A 108 -1.94 15.62 8.79
C GLU A 108 -2.13 14.11 8.73
N GLU A 109 -3.04 13.64 7.90
CA GLU A 109 -3.30 12.21 7.70
C GLU A 109 -2.04 11.49 7.21
N ILE A 110 -1.39 12.02 6.18
CA ILE A 110 -0.16 11.45 5.63
C ILE A 110 0.95 11.47 6.68
N ALA A 111 1.13 12.58 7.39
CA ALA A 111 2.15 12.70 8.42
C ALA A 111 1.96 11.66 9.53
N ARG A 112 0.74 11.37 9.93
CA ARG A 112 0.45 10.36 10.94
C ARG A 112 0.80 8.95 10.47
N VAL A 113 0.49 8.61 9.22
CA VAL A 113 0.87 7.30 8.67
C VAL A 113 2.38 7.19 8.50
N VAL A 114 3.05 8.25 8.09
CA VAL A 114 4.53 8.29 8.01
C VAL A 114 5.15 8.07 9.39
N ASP A 115 4.62 8.70 10.43
CA ASP A 115 5.07 8.48 11.81
C ASP A 115 4.86 7.01 12.23
N ALA A 116 3.70 6.46 11.94
CA ALA A 116 3.39 5.05 12.22
C ALA A 116 4.33 4.07 11.50
N ALA A 117 4.78 4.43 10.30
CA ALA A 117 5.64 3.60 9.47
C ALA A 117 7.07 3.46 9.99
N ASP A 118 7.48 4.29 10.95
CA ASP A 118 8.77 4.20 11.64
C ASP A 118 9.97 4.04 10.70
N GLY A 119 10.06 4.93 9.71
CA GLY A 119 11.14 4.94 8.72
C GLY A 119 10.91 4.07 7.48
N HIS A 120 9.85 3.28 7.44
CA HIS A 120 9.51 2.50 6.24
C HIS A 120 8.82 3.37 5.18
N CYS A 121 8.84 2.90 3.95
CA CYS A 121 8.28 3.62 2.81
C CYS A 121 6.75 3.74 2.92
N VAL A 122 6.25 4.96 2.73
CA VAL A 122 4.82 5.24 2.63
C VAL A 122 4.56 5.89 1.27
N LYS A 123 3.59 5.36 0.54
CA LYS A 123 3.09 5.94 -0.71
C LYS A 123 1.64 6.37 -0.50
N ALA A 124 1.37 7.65 -0.70
CA ALA A 124 0.01 8.18 -0.64
C ALA A 124 -0.62 8.04 -2.02
N VAL A 125 -1.70 7.27 -2.12
CA VAL A 125 -2.32 6.94 -3.39
C VAL A 125 -3.75 7.46 -3.50
N SER A 126 -4.13 7.80 -4.73
CA SER A 126 -5.50 8.06 -5.14
C SER A 126 -5.82 7.16 -6.33
N TYR A 127 -7.09 7.04 -6.66
CA TYR A 127 -7.47 6.22 -7.81
C TYR A 127 -7.32 6.98 -9.13
N THR A 128 -7.00 6.24 -10.19
CA THR A 128 -6.87 6.78 -11.55
C THR A 128 -8.17 7.36 -12.09
N HIS A 129 -9.33 6.91 -11.61
CA HIS A 129 -10.62 7.47 -12.00
C HIS A 129 -10.97 8.75 -11.24
N LEU A 130 -10.15 9.19 -10.30
CA LEU A 130 -10.36 10.43 -9.59
C LEU A 130 -10.04 11.61 -10.52
N THR A 131 -11.05 12.41 -10.82
CA THR A 131 -10.84 13.64 -11.56
C THR A 131 -10.79 14.82 -10.61
N LEU A 132 -9.76 15.65 -10.75
CA LEU A 132 -9.66 16.89 -10.02
C LEU A 132 -10.64 17.92 -10.60
N PRO A 133 -11.21 18.81 -9.77
CA PRO A 133 -12.30 19.69 -10.18
C PRO A 133 -11.88 20.84 -11.10
N THR A 134 -10.73 20.79 -11.72
CA THR A 134 -10.20 21.90 -12.52
C THR A 134 -10.44 21.77 -14.01
N THR A 135 -10.83 20.60 -14.51
CA THR A 135 -10.78 20.38 -15.95
C THR A 135 -12.09 19.99 -16.58
N SER A 136 -12.87 19.14 -15.99
CA SER A 136 -14.14 18.73 -16.58
C SER A 136 -15.09 18.25 -15.50
N PRO A 137 -16.34 18.64 -15.57
CA PRO A 137 -17.37 17.96 -14.80
C PRO A 137 -17.43 16.51 -15.26
N VAL A 138 -17.45 15.65 -14.33
CA VAL A 138 -17.54 14.22 -14.60
C VAL A 138 -18.98 13.79 -14.55
#